data_08b6d895ae7fe6e8729c7dcff8985d2f
#
_entry.id   08b6d895ae7fe6e8729c7dcff8985d2f
#
_cell.length_a   1.000
_cell.length_b   1.000
_cell.length_c   1.000
_cell.angle_alpha   90.00
_cell.angle_beta   90.00
_cell.angle_gamma   90.00
#
_symmetry.space_group_name_H-M   'P 1'
#
loop_
_entity.id
_entity.type
_entity.pdbx_description
1 polymer ?
#
loop_
_entity_poly.entity_id
_entity_poly.type
_entity_poly.pdbx_seq_one_letter_code
_entity_poly.pdbx_strand_id
1 'polypeptide(L)'
;MYHYIRKPSEEYPFFKFLHVNDFKKQLDYFQEKYTILHPSVLMDKQLQSGVILTFDDGVKDHFNFVLPELVKRKISGIFYISTGMYANKKLLDVHRLHILLGKFGGEFIYKQIMNCINQSMLVDAHIEEFKTLTYTSQKNDAFTVLVKRMMNYFIGYQYRETVMDILMKDLIADEETLCKQFYLSENEIKQMHNAGMIIGSHTAQHKVMSKLSLVEQEKEISDSFSFIDSVLGKQAIRTFCYPYGGFHTFTSDTEKLLQQYNCNYAFNVEPRDIEWNDLIYKQQALPRYDCNLFPYGKIWEH
;
A
#
# COMPACT_ATOMS: atom_id res chain seq x y z
N MET A 1 -4.08 -4.20 -8.81
CA MET A 1 -3.25 -4.09 -7.58
C MET A 1 -3.89 -4.82 -6.43
N TYR A 2 -3.09 -5.31 -5.51
CA TYR A 2 -3.49 -6.09 -4.33
C TYR A 2 -2.79 -5.55 -3.08
N HIS A 3 -3.43 -5.78 -1.90
CA HIS A 3 -2.85 -5.49 -0.58
C HIS A 3 -2.87 -6.79 0.26
N TYR A 4 -3.79 -6.91 1.21
CA TYR A 4 -3.88 -8.07 2.09
C TYR A 4 -4.51 -9.27 1.38
N ILE A 5 -3.80 -10.39 1.34
CA ILE A 5 -4.28 -11.68 0.82
C ILE A 5 -4.02 -12.73 1.89
N ARG A 6 -5.06 -13.12 2.64
CA ARG A 6 -4.90 -14.00 3.79
C ARG A 6 -6.09 -14.93 4.02
N LYS A 7 -6.00 -15.71 5.07
CA LYS A 7 -7.11 -16.48 5.63
C LYS A 7 -7.77 -15.69 6.76
N PRO A 8 -9.04 -15.97 7.10
CA PRO A 8 -9.68 -15.42 8.28
C PRO A 8 -8.88 -15.72 9.57
N SER A 9 -8.93 -14.82 10.54
CA SER A 9 -8.30 -14.96 11.84
C SER A 9 -9.29 -14.56 12.93
N GLU A 10 -9.43 -15.39 13.96
CA GLU A 10 -10.26 -15.08 15.13
C GLU A 10 -9.70 -13.89 15.93
N GLU A 11 -8.39 -13.66 15.87
CA GLU A 11 -7.75 -12.51 16.53
C GLU A 11 -8.11 -11.17 15.86
N TYR A 12 -8.42 -11.19 14.55
CA TYR A 12 -8.73 -10.00 13.76
C TYR A 12 -10.07 -10.14 13.03
N PRO A 13 -11.20 -10.24 13.75
CA PRO A 13 -12.50 -10.56 13.18
C PRO A 13 -13.05 -9.48 12.22
N PHE A 14 -12.59 -8.23 12.34
CA PHE A 14 -13.04 -7.12 11.50
C PHE A 14 -12.02 -6.71 10.42
N PHE A 15 -10.92 -7.46 10.29
CA PHE A 15 -9.86 -7.11 9.33
C PHE A 15 -10.35 -7.32 7.89
N LYS A 16 -10.10 -6.33 7.04
CA LYS A 16 -10.51 -6.36 5.63
C LYS A 16 -9.39 -6.91 4.75
N PHE A 17 -9.66 -7.95 3.97
CA PHE A 17 -8.67 -8.62 3.10
C PHE A 17 -9.34 -9.37 1.94
N LEU A 18 -8.57 -9.70 0.92
CA LEU A 18 -8.96 -10.66 -0.10
C LEU A 18 -8.67 -12.09 0.41
N HIS A 19 -9.66 -12.97 0.37
CA HIS A 19 -9.45 -14.35 0.79
C HIS A 19 -8.51 -15.08 -0.17
N VAL A 20 -7.56 -15.86 0.36
CA VAL A 20 -6.54 -16.56 -0.44
C VAL A 20 -7.12 -17.46 -1.55
N ASN A 21 -8.29 -18.08 -1.32
CA ASN A 21 -8.94 -18.90 -2.34
C ASN A 21 -9.52 -18.05 -3.47
N ASP A 22 -10.04 -16.87 -3.17
CA ASP A 22 -10.56 -15.97 -4.20
C ASP A 22 -9.44 -15.32 -5.00
N PHE A 23 -8.31 -15.00 -4.36
CA PHE A 23 -7.09 -14.63 -5.08
C PHE A 23 -6.67 -15.69 -6.10
N LYS A 24 -6.68 -16.98 -5.73
CA LYS A 24 -6.36 -18.07 -6.66
C LYS A 24 -7.32 -18.15 -7.83
N LYS A 25 -8.64 -18.05 -7.58
CA LYS A 25 -9.65 -17.98 -8.64
C LYS A 25 -9.48 -16.75 -9.54
N GLN A 26 -9.08 -15.62 -8.96
CA GLN A 26 -8.82 -14.43 -9.75
C GLN A 26 -7.58 -14.59 -10.63
N LEU A 27 -6.53 -15.27 -10.16
CA LEU A 27 -5.40 -15.65 -11.01
C LEU A 27 -5.82 -16.61 -12.15
N ASP A 28 -6.70 -17.60 -11.86
CA ASP A 28 -7.25 -18.47 -12.90
C ASP A 28 -8.00 -17.65 -13.96
N TYR A 29 -8.85 -16.71 -13.52
CA TYR A 29 -9.57 -15.80 -14.41
C TYR A 29 -8.61 -14.95 -15.27
N PHE A 30 -7.55 -14.37 -14.68
CA PHE A 30 -6.59 -13.60 -15.46
C PHE A 30 -5.81 -14.44 -16.46
N GLN A 31 -5.41 -15.66 -16.10
CA GLN A 31 -4.71 -16.56 -17.03
C GLN A 31 -5.63 -17.07 -18.16
N GLU A 32 -6.94 -17.18 -17.92
CA GLU A 32 -7.90 -17.54 -18.96
C GLU A 32 -8.19 -16.39 -19.94
N LYS A 33 -8.30 -15.16 -19.43
CA LYS A 33 -8.76 -13.99 -20.22
C LYS A 33 -7.61 -13.15 -20.79
N TYR A 34 -6.44 -13.16 -20.18
CA TYR A 34 -5.33 -12.28 -20.51
C TYR A 34 -3.99 -13.02 -20.45
N THR A 35 -3.00 -12.49 -21.13
CA THR A 35 -1.61 -12.85 -20.88
C THR A 35 -1.13 -12.13 -19.62
N ILE A 36 -0.65 -12.87 -18.61
CA ILE A 36 0.03 -12.24 -17.47
C ILE A 36 1.47 -11.95 -17.91
N LEU A 37 1.78 -10.67 -18.02
CA LEU A 37 3.05 -10.19 -18.53
C LEU A 37 4.10 -10.10 -17.42
N HIS A 38 5.35 -10.41 -17.76
CA HIS A 38 6.47 -10.08 -16.88
C HIS A 38 6.66 -8.55 -16.84
N PRO A 39 6.85 -7.92 -15.66
CA PRO A 39 6.93 -6.46 -15.56
C PRO A 39 8.07 -5.83 -16.40
N SER A 40 9.09 -6.58 -16.78
CA SER A 40 10.19 -6.07 -17.65
C SER A 40 9.70 -5.56 -19.01
N VAL A 41 8.53 -5.97 -19.47
CA VAL A 41 7.95 -5.47 -20.74
C VAL A 41 7.74 -3.95 -20.74
N LEU A 42 7.61 -3.34 -19.57
CA LEU A 42 7.54 -1.88 -19.45
C LEU A 42 8.84 -1.19 -19.87
N MET A 43 9.99 -1.89 -19.76
CA MET A 43 11.28 -1.35 -20.16
C MET A 43 11.45 -1.28 -21.68
N ASP A 44 10.76 -2.13 -22.40
CA ASP A 44 10.85 -2.20 -23.87
C ASP A 44 10.09 -1.07 -24.56
N LYS A 45 9.30 -0.29 -23.79
CA LYS A 45 8.43 0.80 -24.29
C LYS A 45 7.54 0.37 -25.45
N GLN A 46 7.16 -0.91 -25.48
CA GLN A 46 6.23 -1.48 -26.44
C GLN A 46 4.95 -1.90 -25.71
N LEU A 47 3.81 -1.45 -26.22
CA LEU A 47 2.52 -1.90 -25.71
C LEU A 47 2.32 -3.38 -26.07
N GLN A 48 2.13 -4.18 -25.02
CA GLN A 48 1.72 -5.58 -25.12
C GLN A 48 0.36 -5.73 -24.46
N SER A 49 -0.53 -6.48 -25.09
CA SER A 49 -1.84 -6.79 -24.51
C SER A 49 -1.69 -7.81 -23.39
N GLY A 50 -2.09 -7.44 -22.18
CA GLY A 50 -2.03 -8.32 -21.02
C GLY A 50 -2.15 -7.57 -19.70
N VAL A 51 -1.87 -8.26 -18.60
CA VAL A 51 -1.94 -7.71 -17.24
C VAL A 51 -0.61 -7.89 -16.52
N ILE A 52 -0.24 -6.90 -15.72
CA ILE A 52 0.87 -6.95 -14.76
C ILE A 52 0.28 -6.95 -13.35
N LEU A 53 0.70 -7.89 -12.53
CA LEU A 53 0.26 -8.00 -11.15
C LEU A 53 1.10 -7.11 -10.25
N THR A 54 0.47 -6.34 -9.36
CA THR A 54 1.16 -5.49 -8.39
C THR A 54 0.60 -5.71 -7.00
N PHE A 55 1.48 -5.70 -5.99
CA PHE A 55 1.20 -5.98 -4.59
C PHE A 55 1.82 -4.90 -3.72
N ASP A 56 0.99 -4.18 -2.96
CA ASP A 56 1.43 -3.00 -2.22
C ASP A 56 1.66 -3.33 -0.73
N ASP A 57 2.39 -2.49 0.01
CA ASP A 57 2.64 -2.48 1.47
C ASP A 57 3.74 -3.42 2.00
N GLY A 58 4.21 -4.39 1.25
CA GLY A 58 5.28 -5.29 1.73
C GLY A 58 4.87 -6.17 2.92
N VAL A 59 3.60 -6.57 3.00
CA VAL A 59 3.07 -7.39 4.10
C VAL A 59 3.49 -8.85 3.98
N LYS A 60 3.59 -9.54 5.12
CA LYS A 60 3.98 -10.96 5.24
C LYS A 60 3.08 -11.90 4.43
N ASP A 61 1.84 -11.51 4.21
CA ASP A 61 0.89 -12.26 3.37
C ASP A 61 1.45 -12.53 1.97
N HIS A 62 2.21 -11.59 1.43
CA HIS A 62 2.79 -11.71 0.09
C HIS A 62 3.80 -12.86 0.00
N PHE A 63 4.60 -13.07 1.03
CA PHE A 63 5.51 -14.21 1.10
C PHE A 63 4.77 -15.52 1.37
N ASN A 64 3.84 -15.50 2.31
CA ASN A 64 3.18 -16.72 2.79
C ASN A 64 2.15 -17.28 1.79
N PHE A 65 1.42 -16.42 1.08
CA PHE A 65 0.26 -16.84 0.28
C PHE A 65 0.39 -16.47 -1.20
N VAL A 66 1.02 -15.34 -1.53
CA VAL A 66 1.12 -14.87 -2.92
C VAL A 66 2.29 -15.53 -3.63
N LEU A 67 3.50 -15.41 -3.09
CA LEU A 67 4.71 -15.93 -3.74
C LEU A 67 4.61 -17.41 -4.14
N PRO A 68 4.15 -18.34 -3.26
CA PRO A 68 4.05 -19.74 -3.64
C PRO A 68 3.11 -19.98 -4.83
N GLU A 69 2.02 -19.20 -4.91
CA GLU A 69 1.05 -19.34 -5.99
C GLU A 69 1.60 -18.78 -7.32
N LEU A 70 2.31 -17.64 -7.28
CA LEU A 70 2.96 -17.07 -8.47
C LEU A 70 4.05 -18.00 -9.01
N VAL A 71 4.92 -18.52 -8.13
CA VAL A 71 5.98 -19.46 -8.51
C VAL A 71 5.41 -20.73 -9.11
N LYS A 72 4.39 -21.32 -8.49
CA LYS A 72 3.69 -22.51 -9.01
C LYS A 72 3.15 -22.29 -10.42
N ARG A 73 2.64 -21.10 -10.71
CA ARG A 73 2.07 -20.72 -12.01
C ARG A 73 3.11 -20.21 -13.01
N LYS A 74 4.38 -20.05 -12.59
CA LYS A 74 5.46 -19.47 -13.40
C LYS A 74 5.15 -18.06 -13.90
N ILE A 75 4.52 -17.26 -13.07
CA ILE A 75 4.21 -15.84 -13.30
C ILE A 75 4.91 -14.97 -12.27
N SER A 76 5.15 -13.71 -12.59
CA SER A 76 5.78 -12.77 -11.70
C SER A 76 4.90 -11.54 -11.45
N GLY A 77 5.32 -10.69 -10.52
CA GLY A 77 4.65 -9.44 -10.19
C GLY A 77 5.62 -8.44 -9.59
N ILE A 78 5.11 -7.24 -9.34
CA ILE A 78 5.84 -6.18 -8.65
C ILE A 78 5.32 -6.10 -7.21
N PHE A 79 6.24 -6.09 -6.25
CA PHE A 79 5.94 -5.95 -4.84
C PHE A 79 6.49 -4.62 -4.34
N TYR A 80 5.60 -3.71 -3.99
CA TYR A 80 5.94 -2.40 -3.47
C TYR A 80 6.04 -2.46 -1.95
N ILE A 81 7.21 -2.12 -1.41
CA ILE A 81 7.49 -2.17 0.01
C ILE A 81 7.70 -0.77 0.59
N SER A 82 7.03 -0.46 1.68
CA SER A 82 7.42 0.65 2.53
C SER A 82 8.58 0.22 3.42
N THR A 83 9.46 1.14 3.79
CA THR A 83 10.74 0.73 4.40
C THR A 83 11.01 1.27 5.80
N GLY A 84 10.21 2.22 6.29
CA GLY A 84 10.45 2.87 7.57
C GLY A 84 10.38 1.94 8.79
N MET A 85 9.58 0.86 8.70
CA MET A 85 9.47 -0.11 9.79
C MET A 85 10.76 -0.90 10.03
N TYR A 86 11.64 -1.04 9.05
CA TYR A 86 12.93 -1.74 9.25
C TYR A 86 13.89 -0.95 10.16
N ALA A 87 13.82 0.39 10.09
CA ALA A 87 14.60 1.27 10.96
C ALA A 87 13.95 1.45 12.34
N ASN A 88 12.63 1.68 12.36
CA ASN A 88 11.92 2.11 13.58
C ASN A 88 11.39 0.94 14.41
N LYS A 89 11.29 -0.27 13.85
CA LYS A 89 10.69 -1.47 14.47
C LYS A 89 9.26 -1.26 14.96
N LYS A 90 8.55 -0.33 14.33
CA LYS A 90 7.16 0.01 14.58
C LYS A 90 6.36 -0.21 13.31
N LEU A 91 5.08 -0.52 13.45
CA LEU A 91 4.15 -0.54 12.32
C LEU A 91 3.99 0.87 11.75
N LEU A 92 3.75 0.98 10.44
CA LEU A 92 3.35 2.25 9.82
C LEU A 92 1.95 2.64 10.28
N ASP A 93 1.68 3.93 10.42
CA ASP A 93 0.40 4.41 11.00
C ASP A 93 -0.83 3.90 10.26
N VAL A 94 -0.76 3.75 8.94
CA VAL A 94 -1.85 3.16 8.15
C VAL A 94 -2.14 1.71 8.58
N HIS A 95 -1.10 0.93 8.84
CA HIS A 95 -1.23 -0.47 9.25
C HIS A 95 -1.59 -0.61 10.73
N ARG A 96 -1.08 0.26 11.61
CA ARG A 96 -1.55 0.38 12.99
C ARG A 96 -3.06 0.57 13.03
N LEU A 97 -3.58 1.51 12.21
CA LEU A 97 -5.00 1.75 12.10
C LEU A 97 -5.78 0.54 11.59
N HIS A 98 -5.26 -0.14 10.56
CA HIS A 98 -5.90 -1.35 10.03
C HIS A 98 -5.94 -2.49 11.04
N ILE A 99 -4.87 -2.66 11.84
CA ILE A 99 -4.81 -3.67 12.91
C ILE A 99 -5.79 -3.34 14.03
N LEU A 100 -5.81 -2.09 14.50
CA LEU A 100 -6.75 -1.65 15.54
C LEU A 100 -8.20 -1.85 15.09
N LEU A 101 -8.55 -1.39 13.90
CA LEU A 101 -9.88 -1.61 13.32
C LEU A 101 -10.19 -3.09 13.12
N GLY A 102 -9.22 -3.86 12.64
CA GLY A 102 -9.37 -5.28 12.40
C GLY A 102 -9.58 -6.11 13.66
N LYS A 103 -8.97 -5.71 14.77
CA LYS A 103 -9.06 -6.40 16.06
C LYS A 103 -10.27 -5.98 16.88
N PHE A 104 -10.57 -4.69 16.94
CA PHE A 104 -11.53 -4.13 17.88
C PHE A 104 -12.81 -3.57 17.22
N GLY A 105 -12.82 -3.39 15.90
CA GLY A 105 -13.93 -2.78 15.16
C GLY A 105 -13.99 -1.25 15.25
N GLY A 106 -14.78 -0.66 14.34
CA GLY A 106 -14.83 0.80 14.15
C GLY A 106 -15.39 1.55 15.35
N GLU A 107 -16.49 1.07 15.96
CA GLU A 107 -17.14 1.74 17.09
C GLU A 107 -16.24 1.83 18.32
N PHE A 108 -15.55 0.74 18.66
CA PHE A 108 -14.64 0.73 19.80
C PHE A 108 -13.48 1.70 19.58
N ILE A 109 -12.82 1.65 18.42
CA ILE A 109 -11.68 2.53 18.11
C ILE A 109 -12.10 4.00 18.03
N TYR A 110 -13.29 4.29 17.49
CA TYR A 110 -13.83 5.65 17.51
C TYR A 110 -13.93 6.21 18.94
N LYS A 111 -14.50 5.44 19.88
CA LYS A 111 -14.59 5.84 21.29
C LYS A 111 -13.20 6.08 21.91
N GLN A 112 -12.23 5.22 21.60
CA GLN A 112 -10.85 5.40 22.11
C GLN A 112 -10.20 6.67 21.56
N ILE A 113 -10.35 6.97 20.27
CA ILE A 113 -9.84 8.21 19.67
C ILE A 113 -10.47 9.43 20.35
N MET A 114 -11.79 9.43 20.57
CA MET A 114 -12.49 10.54 21.21
C MET A 114 -12.00 10.81 22.65
N ASN A 115 -11.49 9.80 23.34
CA ASN A 115 -10.88 9.96 24.67
C ASN A 115 -9.45 10.54 24.61
N CYS A 116 -8.75 10.39 23.47
CA CYS A 116 -7.35 10.81 23.29
C CYS A 116 -7.21 12.22 22.70
N ILE A 117 -8.25 12.74 22.06
CA ILE A 117 -8.19 14.03 21.33
C ILE A 117 -8.93 15.15 22.06
N ASN A 118 -8.52 16.37 21.76
CA ASN A 118 -9.23 17.57 22.14
C ASN A 118 -9.46 18.49 20.93
N GLN A 119 -10.25 19.53 21.09
CA GLN A 119 -10.66 20.38 19.97
C GLN A 119 -9.47 21.10 19.28
N SER A 120 -8.37 21.39 20.01
CA SER A 120 -7.19 22.02 19.43
C SER A 120 -6.38 21.10 18.50
N MET A 121 -6.63 19.79 18.52
CA MET A 121 -6.00 18.81 17.66
C MET A 121 -6.74 18.65 16.31
N LEU A 122 -7.94 19.23 16.18
CA LEU A 122 -8.75 19.13 14.98
C LEU A 122 -8.46 20.28 14.01
N VAL A 123 -8.44 19.97 12.72
CA VAL A 123 -8.22 20.95 11.64
C VAL A 123 -9.54 21.17 10.91
N ASP A 124 -10.14 22.36 11.09
CA ASP A 124 -11.46 22.72 10.52
C ASP A 124 -11.44 22.85 8.98
N ALA A 125 -10.30 23.22 8.41
CA ALA A 125 -10.20 23.56 6.98
C ALA A 125 -10.45 22.40 6.00
N HIS A 126 -10.41 21.14 6.46
CA HIS A 126 -10.50 19.98 5.59
C HIS A 126 -11.80 19.17 5.74
N ILE A 127 -12.70 19.55 6.65
CA ILE A 127 -13.90 18.77 6.97
C ILE A 127 -14.84 18.67 5.77
N GLU A 128 -15.03 19.75 5.01
CA GLU A 128 -15.95 19.76 3.85
C GLU A 128 -15.36 19.07 2.62
N GLU A 129 -14.07 19.25 2.35
CA GLU A 129 -13.38 18.64 1.20
C GLU A 129 -13.40 17.10 1.28
N PHE A 130 -13.28 16.55 2.49
CA PHE A 130 -13.18 15.12 2.72
C PHE A 130 -14.51 14.41 2.97
N LYS A 131 -15.59 15.11 3.21
CA LYS A 131 -16.94 14.51 3.28
C LYS A 131 -17.37 13.88 1.96
N THR A 132 -16.89 14.42 0.84
CA THR A 132 -17.37 14.05 -0.50
C THR A 132 -16.43 13.13 -1.26
N LEU A 133 -15.12 13.12 -1.00
CA LEU A 133 -14.12 12.51 -1.88
C LEU A 133 -13.47 11.22 -1.35
N THR A 134 -13.63 10.87 -0.07
CA THR A 134 -12.87 9.77 0.54
C THR A 134 -13.73 8.63 1.06
N TYR A 135 -13.26 7.40 0.84
CA TYR A 135 -13.86 6.14 1.31
C TYR A 135 -15.27 5.83 0.80
N THR A 136 -15.71 6.48 -0.27
CA THR A 136 -17.04 6.27 -0.86
C THR A 136 -17.14 4.94 -1.64
N SER A 137 -16.03 4.41 -2.12
CA SER A 137 -15.95 3.14 -2.85
C SER A 137 -15.75 1.91 -1.95
N GLN A 138 -15.43 2.11 -0.67
CA GLN A 138 -15.22 1.02 0.27
C GLN A 138 -16.48 0.75 1.08
N LYS A 139 -16.93 -0.51 1.12
CA LYS A 139 -17.98 -0.93 2.06
C LYS A 139 -17.39 -0.99 3.48
N ASN A 140 -17.58 0.06 4.25
CA ASN A 140 -17.24 0.12 5.67
C ASN A 140 -18.48 0.51 6.46
N ASP A 141 -18.54 0.09 7.74
CA ASP A 141 -19.50 0.63 8.68
C ASP A 141 -19.22 2.13 8.96
N ALA A 142 -20.24 2.84 9.46
CA ALA A 142 -20.17 4.29 9.67
C ALA A 142 -19.01 4.69 10.61
N PHE A 143 -18.75 3.92 11.66
CA PHE A 143 -17.67 4.22 12.60
C PHE A 143 -16.30 4.00 12.01
N THR A 144 -16.09 2.92 11.23
CA THR A 144 -14.83 2.70 10.49
C THR A 144 -14.54 3.84 9.53
N VAL A 145 -15.55 4.36 8.82
CA VAL A 145 -15.40 5.54 7.95
C VAL A 145 -15.01 6.76 8.78
N LEU A 146 -15.67 7.02 9.89
CA LEU A 146 -15.35 8.14 10.80
C LEU A 146 -13.91 8.04 11.32
N VAL A 147 -13.48 6.87 11.81
CA VAL A 147 -12.13 6.63 12.31
C VAL A 147 -11.07 6.91 11.23
N LYS A 148 -11.26 6.38 10.01
CA LYS A 148 -10.35 6.62 8.89
C LYS A 148 -10.28 8.11 8.52
N ARG A 149 -11.43 8.80 8.50
CA ARG A 149 -11.48 10.25 8.23
C ARG A 149 -10.81 11.05 9.33
N MET A 150 -11.07 10.74 10.59
CA MET A 150 -10.43 11.41 11.72
C MET A 150 -8.92 11.28 11.66
N MET A 151 -8.42 10.06 11.54
CA MET A 151 -6.98 9.80 11.54
C MET A 151 -6.28 10.33 10.29
N ASN A 152 -6.91 10.34 9.12
CA ASN A 152 -6.25 10.77 7.89
C ASN A 152 -6.43 12.24 7.54
N TYR A 153 -7.50 12.91 8.07
CA TYR A 153 -7.85 14.24 7.61
C TYR A 153 -8.22 15.24 8.70
N PHE A 154 -8.87 14.82 9.80
CA PHE A 154 -9.39 15.76 10.79
C PHE A 154 -8.40 16.04 11.92
N ILE A 155 -7.59 15.06 12.31
CA ILE A 155 -6.53 15.27 13.29
C ILE A 155 -5.33 15.90 12.58
N GLY A 156 -4.83 17.03 13.11
CA GLY A 156 -3.65 17.70 12.59
C GLY A 156 -2.46 16.76 12.50
N TYR A 157 -1.70 16.85 11.40
CA TYR A 157 -0.65 15.88 11.07
C TYR A 157 0.38 15.72 12.21
N GLN A 158 0.67 16.80 12.93
CA GLN A 158 1.57 16.83 14.08
C GLN A 158 1.08 16.04 15.30
N TYR A 159 -0.24 15.76 15.40
CA TYR A 159 -0.82 15.04 16.52
C TYR A 159 -1.12 13.56 16.21
N ARG A 160 -1.12 13.18 14.93
CA ARG A 160 -1.52 11.83 14.49
C ARG A 160 -0.65 10.75 15.10
N GLU A 161 0.67 10.92 15.05
CA GLU A 161 1.62 9.94 15.60
C GLU A 161 1.39 9.79 17.11
N THR A 162 1.21 10.90 17.84
CA THR A 162 0.96 10.87 19.28
C THR A 162 -0.35 10.11 19.61
N VAL A 163 -1.43 10.40 18.90
CA VAL A 163 -2.71 9.70 19.10
C VAL A 163 -2.56 8.21 18.79
N MET A 164 -1.87 7.88 17.70
CA MET A 164 -1.64 6.50 17.32
C MET A 164 -0.75 5.76 18.33
N ASP A 165 0.31 6.40 18.85
CA ASP A 165 1.18 5.83 19.87
C ASP A 165 0.41 5.54 21.19
N ILE A 166 -0.51 6.42 21.59
CA ILE A 166 -1.39 6.19 22.75
C ILE A 166 -2.26 4.95 22.51
N LEU A 167 -2.97 4.91 21.37
CA LEU A 167 -3.85 3.78 21.05
C LEU A 167 -3.09 2.44 20.98
N MET A 168 -1.92 2.44 20.34
CA MET A 168 -1.10 1.24 20.24
C MET A 168 -0.60 0.78 21.60
N LYS A 169 -0.10 1.70 22.44
CA LYS A 169 0.38 1.38 23.80
C LYS A 169 -0.72 0.78 24.67
N ASP A 170 -1.94 1.30 24.57
CA ASP A 170 -3.06 0.89 25.42
C ASP A 170 -3.71 -0.42 24.95
N LEU A 171 -3.67 -0.70 23.65
CA LEU A 171 -4.47 -1.77 23.04
C LEU A 171 -3.63 -2.93 22.47
N ILE A 172 -2.33 -2.73 22.22
CA ILE A 172 -1.43 -3.73 21.64
C ILE A 172 -0.26 -3.95 22.58
N ALA A 173 -0.14 -5.18 23.09
CA ALA A 173 0.84 -5.52 24.12
C ALA A 173 2.30 -5.43 23.63
N ASP A 174 2.59 -5.84 22.39
CA ASP A 174 3.94 -5.91 21.83
C ASP A 174 3.92 -5.55 20.32
N GLU A 175 4.10 -4.27 20.05
CA GLU A 175 4.13 -3.77 18.68
C GLU A 175 5.38 -4.22 17.90
N GLU A 176 6.54 -4.39 18.57
CA GLU A 176 7.77 -4.80 17.88
C GLU A 176 7.64 -6.23 17.34
N THR A 177 7.12 -7.15 18.15
CA THR A 177 6.85 -8.53 17.70
C THR A 177 5.80 -8.55 16.59
N LEU A 178 4.72 -7.76 16.73
CA LEU A 178 3.69 -7.65 15.74
C LEU A 178 4.25 -7.09 14.42
N CYS A 179 5.12 -6.09 14.47
CA CYS A 179 5.79 -5.53 13.28
C CYS A 179 6.58 -6.60 12.52
N LYS A 180 7.36 -7.43 13.22
CA LYS A 180 8.13 -8.55 12.63
C LYS A 180 7.23 -9.63 12.00
N GLN A 181 6.03 -9.83 12.55
CA GLN A 181 5.06 -10.79 12.03
C GLN A 181 4.25 -10.24 10.87
N PHE A 182 4.10 -8.93 10.79
CA PHE A 182 3.25 -8.25 9.81
C PHE A 182 3.94 -7.97 8.49
N TYR A 183 5.24 -7.62 8.50
CA TYR A 183 5.99 -7.27 7.30
C TYR A 183 6.95 -8.36 6.84
N LEU A 184 7.32 -8.28 5.57
CA LEU A 184 8.41 -9.06 5.00
C LEU A 184 9.72 -8.80 5.74
N SER A 185 10.50 -9.83 6.04
CA SER A 185 11.89 -9.67 6.45
C SER A 185 12.80 -9.42 5.24
N GLU A 186 13.99 -8.85 5.45
CA GLU A 186 14.98 -8.67 4.38
C GLU A 186 15.33 -9.98 3.67
N ASN A 187 15.37 -11.09 4.41
CA ASN A 187 15.63 -12.41 3.83
C ASN A 187 14.49 -12.87 2.92
N GLU A 188 13.24 -12.61 3.30
CA GLU A 188 12.08 -12.92 2.45
C GLU A 188 12.04 -12.05 1.20
N ILE A 189 12.39 -10.75 1.32
CA ILE A 189 12.55 -9.87 0.15
C ILE A 189 13.59 -10.43 -0.82
N LYS A 190 14.76 -10.88 -0.32
CA LYS A 190 15.79 -11.54 -1.14
C LYS A 190 15.27 -12.81 -1.83
N GLN A 191 14.52 -13.65 -1.08
CA GLN A 191 13.94 -14.87 -1.64
C GLN A 191 12.92 -14.57 -2.74
N MET A 192 12.04 -13.58 -2.54
CA MET A 192 11.08 -13.13 -3.54
C MET A 192 11.78 -12.61 -4.81
N HIS A 193 12.80 -11.79 -4.62
CA HIS A 193 13.61 -11.28 -5.75
C HIS A 193 14.29 -12.42 -6.52
N ASN A 194 14.93 -13.37 -5.83
CA ASN A 194 15.57 -14.53 -6.43
C ASN A 194 14.56 -15.46 -7.14
N ALA A 195 13.30 -15.43 -6.73
CA ALA A 195 12.23 -16.16 -7.40
C ALA A 195 11.65 -15.41 -8.63
N GLY A 196 12.29 -14.30 -9.06
CA GLY A 196 11.89 -13.53 -10.24
C GLY A 196 10.82 -12.48 -10.00
N MET A 197 10.56 -12.12 -8.74
CA MET A 197 9.66 -11.00 -8.41
C MET A 197 10.43 -9.67 -8.46
N ILE A 198 9.77 -8.61 -8.90
CA ILE A 198 10.34 -7.26 -8.86
C ILE A 198 9.96 -6.61 -7.55
N ILE A 199 10.92 -5.99 -6.87
CA ILE A 199 10.70 -5.24 -5.64
C ILE A 199 10.80 -3.75 -5.97
N GLY A 200 9.73 -3.02 -5.65
CA GLY A 200 9.63 -1.58 -5.85
C GLY A 200 9.44 -0.82 -4.53
N SER A 201 9.60 0.49 -4.59
CA SER A 201 9.42 1.37 -3.44
C SER A 201 7.96 1.79 -3.25
N HIS A 202 7.51 1.82 -1.98
CA HIS A 202 6.23 2.40 -1.56
C HIS A 202 6.44 3.48 -0.49
N THR A 203 7.44 4.33 -0.69
CA THR A 203 7.98 5.32 0.26
C THR A 203 8.61 4.70 1.53
N ALA A 204 9.18 5.54 2.38
CA ALA A 204 9.67 5.08 3.68
C ALA A 204 8.52 4.92 4.68
N GLN A 205 7.71 5.95 4.91
CA GLN A 205 6.71 6.02 5.99
C GLN A 205 5.25 5.91 5.50
N HIS A 206 5.03 5.58 4.23
CA HIS A 206 3.68 5.48 3.64
C HIS A 206 2.85 6.77 3.81
N LYS A 207 3.50 7.92 3.70
CA LYS A 207 2.84 9.24 3.82
C LYS A 207 2.25 9.69 2.48
N VAL A 208 1.20 10.52 2.53
CA VAL A 208 0.65 11.20 1.35
C VAL A 208 1.67 12.22 0.87
N MET A 209 2.31 12.00 -0.28
CA MET A 209 3.42 12.80 -0.79
C MET A 209 3.04 14.25 -1.00
N SER A 210 1.85 14.55 -1.50
CA SER A 210 1.36 15.92 -1.73
C SER A 210 1.22 16.77 -0.45
N LYS A 211 1.23 16.14 0.74
CA LYS A 211 1.14 16.83 2.04
C LYS A 211 2.50 17.10 2.67
N LEU A 212 3.57 16.67 2.03
CA LEU A 212 4.94 16.83 2.50
C LEU A 212 5.63 17.99 1.80
N SER A 213 6.55 18.65 2.49
CA SER A 213 7.49 19.55 1.85
C SER A 213 8.38 18.81 0.85
N LEU A 214 8.99 19.52 -0.08
CA LEU A 214 9.86 18.89 -1.09
C LEU A 214 11.01 18.10 -0.46
N VAL A 215 11.60 18.61 0.61
CA VAL A 215 12.69 17.94 1.36
C VAL A 215 12.19 16.63 2.00
N GLU A 216 10.99 16.64 2.56
CA GLU A 216 10.38 15.41 3.12
C GLU A 216 10.02 14.41 2.04
N GLN A 217 9.49 14.85 0.89
CA GLN A 217 9.23 13.98 -0.26
C GLN A 217 10.51 13.32 -0.77
N GLU A 218 11.58 14.09 -0.91
CA GLU A 218 12.90 13.58 -1.31
C GLU A 218 13.41 12.54 -0.31
N LYS A 219 13.26 12.81 1.00
CA LYS A 219 13.65 11.86 2.05
C LYS A 219 12.86 10.55 1.98
N GLU A 220 11.54 10.59 1.78
CA GLU A 220 10.70 9.41 1.63
C GLU A 220 11.14 8.54 0.44
N ILE A 221 11.50 9.15 -0.68
CA ILE A 221 11.96 8.48 -1.89
C ILE A 221 13.38 7.92 -1.70
N SER A 222 14.31 8.77 -1.24
CA SER A 222 15.73 8.38 -1.11
C SER A 222 15.95 7.28 -0.10
N ASP A 223 15.32 7.38 1.09
CA ASP A 223 15.46 6.39 2.15
C ASP A 223 14.91 5.04 1.69
N SER A 224 13.75 5.02 1.01
CA SER A 224 13.15 3.79 0.56
C SER A 224 13.96 3.10 -0.55
N PHE A 225 14.44 3.84 -1.54
CA PHE A 225 15.29 3.27 -2.57
C PHE A 225 16.65 2.84 -2.03
N SER A 226 17.24 3.60 -1.10
CA SER A 226 18.51 3.22 -0.45
C SER A 226 18.37 1.92 0.34
N PHE A 227 17.27 1.72 1.04
CA PHE A 227 16.99 0.45 1.73
C PHE A 227 16.92 -0.71 0.73
N ILE A 228 16.14 -0.58 -0.35
CA ILE A 228 16.01 -1.64 -1.36
C ILE A 228 17.38 -1.96 -1.98
N ASP A 229 18.16 -0.94 -2.33
CA ASP A 229 19.51 -1.12 -2.88
C ASP A 229 20.47 -1.77 -1.88
N SER A 230 20.31 -1.51 -0.58
CA SER A 230 21.13 -2.16 0.46
C SER A 230 20.82 -3.65 0.62
N VAL A 231 19.55 -4.03 0.42
CA VAL A 231 19.08 -5.43 0.54
C VAL A 231 19.37 -6.23 -0.72
N LEU A 232 19.15 -5.66 -1.90
CA LEU A 232 19.15 -6.38 -3.19
C LEU A 232 20.27 -5.98 -4.15
N GLY A 233 21.01 -4.91 -3.84
CA GLY A 233 21.87 -4.24 -4.82
C GLY A 233 21.04 -3.38 -5.79
N LYS A 234 21.73 -2.72 -6.72
CA LYS A 234 21.06 -1.90 -7.75
C LYS A 234 20.17 -2.76 -8.64
N GLN A 235 18.88 -2.38 -8.68
CA GLN A 235 17.90 -3.09 -9.48
C GLN A 235 17.92 -2.60 -10.94
N ALA A 236 17.76 -3.55 -11.90
CA ALA A 236 17.60 -3.23 -13.31
C ALA A 236 16.29 -2.46 -13.60
N ILE A 237 15.23 -2.74 -12.82
CA ILE A 237 13.95 -2.05 -12.89
C ILE A 237 13.72 -1.38 -11.54
N ARG A 238 13.86 -0.06 -11.52
CA ARG A 238 13.54 0.75 -10.35
C ARG A 238 12.14 1.33 -10.50
N THR A 239 11.23 0.92 -9.65
CA THR A 239 9.81 1.29 -9.75
C THR A 239 9.25 1.72 -8.40
N PHE A 240 8.22 2.55 -8.45
CA PHE A 240 7.61 3.19 -7.29
C PHE A 240 6.08 3.09 -7.34
N CYS A 241 5.45 3.09 -6.20
CA CYS A 241 4.00 3.21 -6.06
C CYS A 241 3.65 4.31 -5.05
N TYR A 242 2.75 5.20 -5.43
CA TYR A 242 2.27 6.27 -4.55
C TYR A 242 1.35 5.70 -3.47
N PRO A 243 1.64 5.97 -2.16
CA PRO A 243 0.71 5.64 -1.08
C PRO A 243 -0.66 6.27 -1.31
N TYR A 244 -1.71 5.53 -0.99
CA TYR A 244 -3.12 5.89 -1.18
C TYR A 244 -3.58 6.02 -2.64
N GLY A 245 -2.67 6.17 -3.59
CA GLY A 245 -2.98 6.33 -5.01
C GLY A 245 -3.81 7.58 -5.33
N GLY A 246 -4.13 7.78 -6.61
CA GLY A 246 -4.88 8.95 -7.08
C GLY A 246 -4.04 10.24 -7.19
N PHE A 247 -4.40 11.10 -8.13
CA PHE A 247 -3.62 12.30 -8.49
C PHE A 247 -3.53 13.36 -7.39
N HIS A 248 -4.38 13.30 -6.37
CA HIS A 248 -4.34 14.21 -5.23
C HIS A 248 -3.27 13.82 -4.19
N THR A 249 -2.64 12.66 -4.31
CA THR A 249 -1.67 12.14 -3.34
C THR A 249 -0.22 12.47 -3.64
N PHE A 250 0.07 13.02 -4.81
CA PHE A 250 1.40 13.42 -5.25
C PHE A 250 1.34 14.69 -6.12
N THR A 251 2.48 15.24 -6.47
CA THR A 251 2.60 16.48 -7.27
C THR A 251 3.58 16.29 -8.42
N SER A 252 3.61 17.22 -9.36
CA SER A 252 4.64 17.25 -10.42
C SER A 252 6.08 17.30 -9.87
N ASP A 253 6.28 17.85 -8.67
CA ASP A 253 7.60 17.86 -8.05
C ASP A 253 7.98 16.47 -7.50
N THR A 254 7.00 15.69 -7.01
CA THR A 254 7.21 14.28 -6.68
C THR A 254 7.65 13.48 -7.90
N GLU A 255 7.02 13.71 -9.07
CA GLU A 255 7.39 13.04 -10.32
C GLU A 255 8.82 13.39 -10.76
N LYS A 256 9.22 14.68 -10.65
CA LYS A 256 10.60 15.12 -10.94
C LYS A 256 11.62 14.48 -10.01
N LEU A 257 11.32 14.38 -8.72
CA LEU A 257 12.18 13.68 -7.75
C LEU A 257 12.36 12.22 -8.14
N LEU A 258 11.30 11.51 -8.47
CA LEU A 258 11.39 10.11 -8.92
C LEU A 258 12.29 9.96 -10.15
N GLN A 259 12.22 10.89 -11.13
CA GLN A 259 13.12 10.90 -12.29
C GLN A 259 14.58 11.12 -11.87
N GLN A 260 14.86 12.04 -10.93
CA GLN A 260 16.21 12.29 -10.40
C GLN A 260 16.79 11.04 -9.70
N TYR A 261 15.94 10.25 -9.05
CA TYR A 261 16.33 8.98 -8.42
C TYR A 261 16.32 7.78 -9.39
N ASN A 262 16.26 8.03 -10.71
CA ASN A 262 16.26 7.02 -11.77
C ASN A 262 15.11 6.01 -11.63
N CYS A 263 13.95 6.44 -11.16
CA CYS A 263 12.75 5.63 -11.18
C CYS A 263 12.28 5.45 -12.63
N ASN A 264 12.20 4.21 -13.11
CA ASN A 264 11.78 3.93 -14.48
C ASN A 264 10.28 4.18 -14.64
N TYR A 265 9.49 3.69 -13.67
CA TYR A 265 8.03 3.80 -13.69
C TYR A 265 7.48 3.97 -12.28
N ALA A 266 6.50 4.87 -12.13
CA ALA A 266 5.71 4.97 -10.91
C ALA A 266 4.22 4.78 -11.22
N PHE A 267 3.51 4.18 -10.26
CA PHE A 267 2.11 3.82 -10.41
C PHE A 267 1.22 4.56 -9.43
N ASN A 268 0.07 5.00 -9.94
CA ASN A 268 -1.04 5.54 -9.14
C ASN A 268 -2.24 4.57 -9.14
N VAL A 269 -3.39 5.02 -8.66
CA VAL A 269 -4.67 4.32 -8.75
C VAL A 269 -5.59 5.13 -9.65
N GLU A 270 -5.70 4.69 -10.88
CA GLU A 270 -6.58 5.23 -11.91
C GLU A 270 -7.13 4.04 -12.71
N PRO A 271 -8.45 3.75 -12.68
CA PRO A 271 -8.99 2.50 -13.22
C PRO A 271 -9.13 2.56 -14.75
N ARG A 272 -8.02 2.55 -15.46
CA ARG A 272 -7.94 2.46 -16.92
C ARG A 272 -6.70 1.70 -17.37
N ASP A 273 -6.65 1.32 -18.62
CA ASP A 273 -5.50 0.68 -19.23
C ASP A 273 -4.32 1.65 -19.39
N ILE A 274 -3.11 1.10 -19.37
CA ILE A 274 -1.89 1.84 -19.76
C ILE A 274 -1.91 2.01 -21.27
N GLU A 275 -1.80 3.24 -21.75
CA GLU A 275 -1.73 3.59 -23.15
C GLU A 275 -0.28 3.90 -23.59
N TRP A 276 -0.05 3.91 -24.89
CA TRP A 276 1.27 4.28 -25.46
C TRP A 276 1.78 5.63 -24.93
N ASN A 277 0.91 6.62 -24.87
CA ASN A 277 1.25 7.96 -24.37
C ASN A 277 1.69 7.95 -22.90
N ASP A 278 1.16 7.04 -22.08
CA ASP A 278 1.57 6.91 -20.68
C ASP A 278 3.03 6.43 -20.59
N LEU A 279 3.41 5.44 -21.40
CA LEU A 279 4.78 4.89 -21.41
C LEU A 279 5.82 5.91 -21.91
N ILE A 280 5.42 6.90 -22.68
CA ILE A 280 6.31 7.93 -23.22
C ILE A 280 6.34 9.19 -22.38
N TYR A 281 5.17 9.68 -21.96
CA TYR A 281 5.02 11.02 -21.39
C TYR A 281 4.59 11.04 -19.91
N LYS A 282 4.10 9.90 -19.37
CA LYS A 282 3.55 9.82 -17.99
C LYS A 282 4.15 8.65 -17.21
N GLN A 283 5.42 8.35 -17.44
CA GLN A 283 6.10 7.22 -16.82
C GLN A 283 6.06 7.24 -15.29
N GLN A 284 5.93 8.41 -14.69
CA GLN A 284 5.83 8.57 -13.24
C GLN A 284 4.39 8.61 -12.73
N ALA A 285 3.39 8.28 -13.56
CA ALA A 285 1.98 8.27 -13.15
C ALA A 285 1.17 7.21 -13.93
N LEU A 286 1.70 5.99 -14.05
CA LEU A 286 1.01 4.90 -14.76
C LEU A 286 -0.25 4.47 -14.02
N PRO A 287 -1.36 4.23 -14.74
CA PRO A 287 -2.64 3.83 -14.16
C PRO A 287 -2.61 2.38 -13.67
N ARG A 288 -3.45 2.08 -12.68
CA ARG A 288 -3.70 0.72 -12.18
C ARG A 288 -5.15 0.53 -11.78
N TYR A 289 -5.64 -0.68 -12.00
CA TYR A 289 -6.91 -1.14 -11.47
C TYR A 289 -6.75 -1.75 -10.07
N ASP A 290 -7.72 -1.48 -9.19
CA ASP A 290 -7.88 -2.27 -7.97
C ASP A 290 -8.44 -3.66 -8.31
N CYS A 291 -7.99 -4.70 -7.61
CA CYS A 291 -8.42 -6.07 -7.82
C CYS A 291 -9.92 -6.28 -7.62
N ASN A 292 -10.57 -5.43 -6.83
CA ASN A 292 -12.01 -5.47 -6.56
C ASN A 292 -12.89 -5.14 -7.78
N LEU A 293 -12.31 -4.56 -8.82
CA LEU A 293 -12.99 -4.27 -10.09
C LEU A 293 -13.12 -5.50 -11.00
N PHE A 294 -12.48 -6.61 -10.64
CA PHE A 294 -12.50 -7.85 -11.40
C PHE A 294 -13.21 -8.97 -10.64
N PRO A 295 -13.67 -10.04 -11.33
CA PRO A 295 -14.22 -11.23 -10.69
C PRO A 295 -13.30 -11.76 -9.58
N TYR A 296 -13.91 -12.24 -8.49
CA TYR A 296 -13.23 -12.78 -7.29
C TYR A 296 -12.34 -11.79 -6.51
N GLY A 297 -12.33 -10.50 -6.85
CA GLY A 297 -11.52 -9.48 -6.16
C GLY A 297 -12.21 -8.83 -4.95
N LYS A 298 -13.41 -9.26 -4.57
CA LYS A 298 -14.14 -8.66 -3.44
C LYS A 298 -13.49 -8.97 -2.11
N ILE A 299 -13.47 -7.96 -1.24
CA ILE A 299 -13.03 -8.10 0.15
C ILE A 299 -13.90 -9.15 0.86
N TRP A 300 -13.23 -9.98 1.68
CA TRP A 300 -13.89 -10.96 2.55
C TRP A 300 -14.81 -10.24 3.54
N GLU A 301 -16.06 -10.66 3.59
CA GLU A 301 -17.07 -10.23 4.56
C GLU A 301 -17.41 -11.45 5.44
N HIS A 302 -17.42 -11.25 6.78
CA HIS A 302 -17.78 -12.28 7.77
C HIS A 302 -19.27 -12.55 7.77
#